data_6b9966dc28be270689b6508096252f7c
#
_entry.id   6b9966dc28be270689b6508096252f7c
#
_cell.length_a   1.000
_cell.length_b   1.000
_cell.length_c   1.000
_cell.angle_alpha   90.00
_cell.angle_beta   90.00
_cell.angle_gamma   90.00
#
_symmetry.space_group_name_H-M   'P 1'
#
loop_
_entity.id
_entity.type
_entity.pdbx_description
1 polymer ?
#
loop_
_entity_poly.entity_id
_entity_poly.type
_entity_poly.pdbx_seq_one_letter_code
_entity_poly.pdbx_strand_id
1 'polypeptide(L)'
;IEVVPGVTAALSGGAVLGAPLMHDFAVISLSDLMTPLSLIQKRITCAAEADFVICLYNPKSKKRTTYLADAADRIAAYRTPDTPVGIVRNAGRPDQTAWFTTLSKLKEEPVDMFCVVLIGNSQTYLKNGKMITPRGYNV
;
A
#
# COMPACT_ATOMS: atom_id res chain seq x y z
N ILE A 1 -25.74 4.35 -22.22
CA ILE A 1 -24.60 4.53 -21.31
C ILE A 1 -23.67 3.34 -21.50
N GLU A 2 -22.43 3.63 -21.82
CA GLU A 2 -21.36 2.63 -21.94
C GLU A 2 -20.39 2.79 -20.77
N VAL A 3 -20.01 1.67 -20.14
CA VAL A 3 -19.04 1.67 -19.05
C VAL A 3 -17.70 1.21 -19.60
N VAL A 4 -16.69 2.07 -19.56
CA VAL A 4 -15.33 1.77 -19.98
C VAL A 4 -14.49 1.48 -18.73
N PRO A 5 -13.82 0.31 -18.63
CA PRO A 5 -12.98 -0.01 -17.49
C PRO A 5 -11.76 0.91 -17.43
N GLY A 6 -11.39 1.32 -16.23
CA GLY A 6 -10.17 2.08 -15.94
C GLY A 6 -9.18 1.26 -15.14
N VAL A 7 -7.91 1.67 -15.16
CA VAL A 7 -6.86 1.04 -14.35
C VAL A 7 -6.75 1.79 -13.03
N THR A 8 -7.02 1.10 -11.92
CA THR A 8 -6.88 1.68 -10.58
C THR A 8 -5.40 1.90 -10.21
N ALA A 9 -5.12 2.88 -9.35
CA ALA A 9 -3.79 3.22 -8.90
C ALA A 9 -3.06 2.05 -8.22
N ALA A 10 -3.77 1.12 -7.59
CA ALA A 10 -3.18 -0.10 -7.03
C ALA A 10 -2.46 -0.92 -8.10
N LEU A 11 -3.12 -1.17 -9.22
CA LEU A 11 -2.55 -1.96 -10.31
C LEU A 11 -1.48 -1.18 -11.08
N SER A 12 -1.71 0.11 -11.33
CA SER A 12 -0.72 0.97 -11.99
C SER A 12 0.55 1.12 -11.13
N GLY A 13 0.40 1.39 -9.85
CA GLY A 13 1.52 1.48 -8.91
C GLY A 13 2.23 0.13 -8.75
N GLY A 14 1.47 -0.95 -8.66
CA GLY A 14 2.02 -2.31 -8.60
C GLY A 14 2.91 -2.63 -9.81
N ALA A 15 2.47 -2.28 -11.01
CA ALA A 15 3.26 -2.48 -12.23
C ALA A 15 4.57 -1.68 -12.22
N VAL A 16 4.56 -0.47 -11.68
CA VAL A 16 5.77 0.36 -11.51
C VAL A 16 6.76 -0.30 -10.55
N LEU A 17 6.26 -0.85 -9.44
CA LEU A 17 7.09 -1.45 -8.40
C LEU A 17 7.60 -2.86 -8.74
N GLY A 18 6.92 -3.57 -9.62
CA GLY A 18 7.23 -4.95 -9.99
C GLY A 18 6.01 -5.86 -10.04
N ALA A 19 5.93 -6.84 -9.17
CA ALA A 19 4.81 -7.77 -9.04
C ALA A 19 4.40 -7.96 -7.57
N PRO A 20 4.05 -6.90 -6.83
CA PRO A 20 3.70 -7.01 -5.42
C PRO A 20 2.31 -7.61 -5.19
N LEU A 21 1.44 -7.60 -6.21
CA LEU A 21 0.03 -7.98 -6.10
C LEU A 21 -0.28 -9.37 -6.66
N MET A 22 0.69 -10.25 -6.67
CA MET A 22 0.53 -11.62 -7.25
C MET A 22 -0.23 -12.59 -6.35
N HIS A 23 -0.59 -12.16 -5.15
CA HIS A 23 -1.41 -12.91 -4.20
C HIS A 23 -2.59 -12.04 -3.73
N ASP A 24 -3.30 -12.45 -2.70
CA ASP A 24 -4.44 -11.69 -2.18
C ASP A 24 -4.01 -10.32 -1.68
N PHE A 25 -4.72 -9.29 -2.06
CA PHE A 25 -4.45 -7.92 -1.65
C PHE A 25 -5.74 -7.16 -1.36
N ALA A 26 -5.63 -6.18 -0.49
CA ALA A 26 -6.72 -5.28 -0.11
C ALA A 26 -6.38 -3.85 -0.49
N VAL A 27 -7.33 -3.12 -1.05
CA VAL A 27 -7.24 -1.69 -1.32
C VAL A 27 -8.07 -0.96 -0.29
N ILE A 28 -7.42 -0.12 0.52
CA ILE A 28 -8.06 0.59 1.62
C ILE A 28 -7.77 2.08 1.48
N SER A 29 -8.82 2.90 1.48
CA SER A 29 -8.68 4.35 1.53
C SER A 29 -8.58 4.82 2.98
N LEU A 30 -7.60 5.68 3.26
CA LEU A 30 -7.48 6.35 4.57
C LEU A 30 -8.34 7.60 4.69
N SER A 31 -9.16 7.91 3.68
CA SER A 31 -10.08 9.04 3.73
C SER A 31 -11.28 8.73 4.63
N ASP A 32 -11.47 9.53 5.66
CA ASP A 32 -12.61 9.44 6.58
C ASP A 32 -13.81 10.33 6.21
N LEU A 33 -13.79 10.91 5.01
CA LEU A 33 -14.88 11.80 4.54
C LEU A 33 -16.23 11.06 4.44
N MET A 34 -16.21 9.81 3.94
CA MET A 34 -17.40 9.01 3.72
C MET A 34 -17.43 7.72 4.55
N THR A 35 -16.36 7.42 5.28
CA THR A 35 -16.22 6.18 6.05
C THR A 35 -15.71 6.53 7.45
N PRO A 36 -16.35 6.04 8.52
CA PRO A 36 -15.85 6.28 9.87
C PRO A 36 -14.42 5.77 10.06
N LEU A 37 -13.59 6.54 10.77
CA LEU A 37 -12.19 6.17 11.02
C LEU A 37 -12.07 4.79 11.70
N SER A 38 -12.96 4.49 12.64
CA SER A 38 -12.97 3.19 13.33
C SER A 38 -13.13 2.01 12.36
N LEU A 39 -13.91 2.17 11.30
CA LEU A 39 -14.09 1.15 10.28
C LEU A 39 -12.85 1.01 9.39
N ILE A 40 -12.22 2.12 9.03
CA ILE A 40 -10.93 2.12 8.30
C ILE A 40 -9.89 1.36 9.11
N GLN A 41 -9.76 1.67 10.40
CA GLN A 41 -8.82 1.03 11.31
C GLN A 41 -9.08 -0.48 11.43
N LYS A 42 -10.35 -0.89 11.51
CA LYS A 42 -10.74 -2.30 11.54
C LYS A 42 -10.35 -3.02 10.25
N ARG A 43 -10.60 -2.41 9.09
CA ARG A 43 -10.21 -2.97 7.78
C ARG A 43 -8.71 -3.19 7.69
N ILE A 44 -7.92 -2.22 8.15
CA ILE A 44 -6.44 -2.33 8.17
C ILE A 44 -6.01 -3.48 9.07
N THR A 45 -6.53 -3.55 10.28
CA THR A 45 -6.20 -4.61 11.23
C THR A 45 -6.56 -6.00 10.69
N CYS A 46 -7.76 -6.16 10.13
CA CYS A 46 -8.20 -7.44 9.56
C CYS A 46 -7.33 -7.87 8.37
N ALA A 47 -6.99 -6.95 7.47
CA ALA A 47 -6.14 -7.23 6.33
C ALA A 47 -4.71 -7.60 6.76
N ALA A 48 -4.17 -6.90 7.77
CA ALA A 48 -2.86 -7.20 8.32
C ALA A 48 -2.82 -8.58 9.00
N GLU A 49 -3.80 -8.88 9.83
CA GLU A 49 -3.94 -10.17 10.53
C GLU A 49 -4.05 -11.34 9.54
N ALA A 50 -4.80 -11.15 8.45
CA ALA A 50 -4.99 -12.16 7.41
C ALA A 50 -3.84 -12.23 6.38
N ASP A 51 -2.77 -11.48 6.60
CA ASP A 51 -1.58 -11.46 5.75
C ASP A 51 -1.81 -11.02 4.29
N PHE A 52 -2.77 -10.15 4.06
CA PHE A 52 -2.94 -9.51 2.74
C PHE A 52 -1.80 -8.55 2.42
N VAL A 53 -1.45 -8.45 1.15
CA VAL A 53 -0.76 -7.26 0.66
C VAL A 53 -1.74 -6.09 0.80
N ILE A 54 -1.29 -4.96 1.34
CA ILE A 54 -2.17 -3.82 1.63
C ILE A 54 -1.78 -2.64 0.76
N CYS A 55 -2.76 -2.12 0.01
CA CYS A 55 -2.60 -0.94 -0.81
C CYS A 55 -3.41 0.21 -0.18
N LEU A 56 -2.73 1.29 0.22
CA LEU A 56 -3.36 2.44 0.87
C LEU A 56 -3.56 3.57 -0.13
N TYR A 57 -4.82 4.01 -0.27
CA TYR A 57 -5.22 5.19 -1.03
C TYR A 57 -5.42 6.37 -0.07
N ASN A 58 -5.23 7.59 -0.59
CA ASN A 58 -5.37 8.83 0.17
C ASN A 58 -4.58 8.78 1.49
N PRO A 59 -3.29 8.42 1.45
CA PRO A 59 -2.54 8.10 2.66
C PRO A 59 -2.30 9.31 3.56
N LYS A 60 -2.35 10.51 2.99
CA LYS A 60 -2.12 11.74 3.74
C LYS A 60 -2.83 12.92 3.09
N SER A 61 -3.28 13.87 3.90
CA SER A 61 -3.79 15.15 3.45
C SER A 61 -3.36 16.25 4.44
N LYS A 62 -3.65 17.51 4.13
CA LYS A 62 -3.36 18.62 5.05
C LYS A 62 -4.04 18.46 6.42
N LYS A 63 -5.21 17.82 6.46
CA LYS A 63 -5.99 17.56 7.69
C LYS A 63 -5.73 16.20 8.31
N ARG A 64 -5.29 15.22 7.52
CA ARG A 64 -5.06 13.82 7.95
C ARG A 64 -3.56 13.52 7.91
N THR A 65 -2.81 14.07 8.86
CA THR A 65 -1.35 13.93 8.91
C THR A 65 -0.90 12.69 9.68
N THR A 66 -1.76 12.09 10.53
CA THR A 66 -1.43 10.98 11.43
C THR A 66 -1.97 9.63 10.99
N TYR A 67 -2.86 9.58 9.99
CA TYR A 67 -3.56 8.34 9.63
C TYR A 67 -2.63 7.27 9.04
N LEU A 68 -1.62 7.69 8.28
CA LEU A 68 -0.63 6.75 7.74
C LEU A 68 0.22 6.15 8.85
N ALA A 69 0.64 6.95 9.84
CA ALA A 69 1.40 6.47 10.99
C ALA A 69 0.58 5.49 11.83
N ASP A 70 -0.68 5.78 12.10
CA ASP A 70 -1.59 4.87 12.80
C ASP A 70 -1.78 3.56 12.02
N ALA A 71 -1.96 3.64 10.71
CA ALA A 71 -2.06 2.47 9.85
C ALA A 71 -0.79 1.62 9.91
N ALA A 72 0.38 2.23 9.80
CA ALA A 72 1.66 1.55 9.89
C ALA A 72 1.83 0.83 11.24
N ASP A 73 1.47 1.48 12.34
CA ASP A 73 1.56 0.89 13.68
C ASP A 73 0.61 -0.31 13.85
N ARG A 74 -0.61 -0.24 13.29
CA ARG A 74 -1.57 -1.37 13.30
C ARG A 74 -1.06 -2.55 12.50
N ILE A 75 -0.48 -2.30 11.35
CA ILE A 75 0.09 -3.34 10.49
C ILE A 75 1.33 -3.95 11.15
N ALA A 76 2.14 -3.14 11.83
CA ALA A 76 3.35 -3.61 12.52
C ALA A 76 3.09 -4.65 13.62
N ALA A 77 1.86 -4.71 14.16
CA ALA A 77 1.47 -5.75 15.11
C ALA A 77 1.48 -7.16 14.50
N TYR A 78 1.41 -7.27 13.17
CA TYR A 78 1.32 -8.54 12.43
C TYR A 78 2.44 -8.76 11.41
N ARG A 79 3.36 -7.82 11.27
CA ARG A 79 4.43 -7.83 10.28
C ARG A 79 5.78 -7.50 10.91
N THR A 80 6.85 -7.92 10.26
CA THR A 80 8.20 -7.56 10.69
C THR A 80 8.54 -6.11 10.30
N PRO A 81 9.45 -5.44 11.04
CA PRO A 81 9.83 -4.06 10.76
C PRO A 81 10.45 -3.85 9.38
N ASP A 82 11.07 -4.87 8.82
CA ASP A 82 11.73 -4.85 7.50
C ASP A 82 10.80 -5.25 6.34
N THR A 83 9.51 -5.45 6.62
CA THR A 83 8.51 -5.69 5.57
C THR A 83 8.64 -4.63 4.46
N PRO A 84 8.81 -5.05 3.19
CA PRO A 84 8.97 -4.11 2.09
C PRO A 84 7.72 -3.26 1.88
N VAL A 85 7.94 -1.98 1.63
CA VAL A 85 6.91 -1.02 1.27
C VAL A 85 7.35 -0.29 0.00
N GLY A 86 6.46 -0.23 -0.98
CA GLY A 86 6.65 0.55 -2.20
C GLY A 86 5.73 1.77 -2.20
N ILE A 87 6.25 2.90 -2.62
CA ILE A 87 5.49 4.15 -2.72
C ILE A 87 5.59 4.65 -4.16
N VAL A 88 4.45 4.97 -4.76
CA VAL A 88 4.40 5.54 -6.11
C VAL A 88 3.63 6.84 -6.05
N ARG A 89 4.26 7.93 -6.49
CA ARG A 89 3.63 9.24 -6.63
C ARG A 89 3.27 9.48 -8.07
N ASN A 90 2.08 10.00 -8.34
CA ASN A 90 1.60 10.36 -9.67
C ASN A 90 1.69 9.19 -10.67
N ALA A 91 1.27 7.99 -10.25
CA ALA A 91 1.32 6.80 -11.08
C ALA A 91 0.65 7.03 -12.46
N GLY A 92 1.36 6.68 -13.53
CA GLY A 92 0.89 6.83 -14.91
C GLY A 92 0.99 8.25 -15.47
N ARG A 93 1.58 9.21 -14.74
CA ARG A 93 1.80 10.59 -15.19
C ARG A 93 3.26 10.84 -15.58
N PRO A 94 3.56 11.91 -16.37
CA PRO A 94 4.94 12.20 -16.77
C PRO A 94 5.90 12.46 -15.61
N ASP A 95 5.39 12.95 -14.48
CA ASP A 95 6.15 13.24 -13.25
C ASP A 95 6.09 12.10 -12.23
N GLN A 96 5.77 10.89 -12.68
CA GLN A 96 5.76 9.70 -11.84
C GLN A 96 7.09 9.47 -11.16
N THR A 97 7.07 9.24 -9.85
CA THR A 97 8.23 8.80 -9.06
C THR A 97 7.85 7.60 -8.22
N ALA A 98 8.83 6.74 -7.94
CA ALA A 98 8.63 5.56 -7.12
C ALA A 98 9.88 5.27 -6.29
N TRP A 99 9.68 4.79 -5.07
CA TRP A 99 10.79 4.37 -4.21
C TRP A 99 10.34 3.28 -3.23
N PHE A 100 11.31 2.61 -2.63
CA PHE A 100 11.08 1.58 -1.62
C PHE A 100 11.50 2.06 -0.24
N THR A 101 10.81 1.57 0.75
CA THR A 101 11.13 1.74 2.16
C THR A 101 10.76 0.47 2.92
N THR A 102 10.78 0.52 4.24
CA THR A 102 10.32 -0.57 5.11
C THR A 102 9.14 -0.11 5.95
N LEU A 103 8.41 -1.07 6.52
CA LEU A 103 7.27 -0.76 7.37
C LEU A 103 7.67 0.13 8.57
N SER A 104 8.83 -0.14 9.18
CA SER A 104 9.33 0.65 10.32
C SER A 104 9.65 2.11 9.98
N LYS A 105 9.98 2.39 8.71
CA LYS A 105 10.35 3.73 8.22
C LYS A 105 9.20 4.45 7.52
N LEU A 106 8.10 3.76 7.24
CA LEU A 106 7.00 4.30 6.44
C LEU A 106 6.47 5.63 6.97
N LYS A 107 6.32 5.77 8.28
CA LYS A 107 5.77 6.99 8.89
C LYS A 107 6.67 8.22 8.76
N GLU A 108 7.95 8.04 8.41
CA GLU A 108 8.92 9.12 8.18
C GLU A 108 9.03 9.50 6.70
N GLU A 109 8.41 8.74 5.81
CA GLU A 109 8.49 8.97 4.37
C GLU A 109 7.67 10.19 3.92
N PRO A 110 8.13 10.94 2.90
CA PRO A 110 7.46 12.14 2.41
C PRO A 110 6.24 11.80 1.54
N VAL A 111 5.26 11.13 2.13
CA VAL A 111 4.03 10.72 1.46
C VAL A 111 3.01 11.86 1.47
N ASP A 112 2.34 12.06 0.35
CA ASP A 112 1.27 13.04 0.18
C ASP A 112 0.01 12.39 -0.44
N MET A 113 -1.00 13.22 -0.75
CA MET A 113 -2.27 12.76 -1.31
C MET A 113 -2.16 12.19 -2.74
N PHE A 114 -1.03 12.40 -3.42
CA PHE A 114 -0.79 11.89 -4.78
C PHE A 114 -0.07 10.54 -4.80
N CYS A 115 0.19 10.00 -3.63
CA CYS A 115 0.87 8.72 -3.46
C CYS A 115 -0.11 7.57 -3.31
N VAL A 116 0.28 6.42 -3.81
CA VAL A 116 -0.26 5.11 -3.41
C VAL A 116 0.84 4.36 -2.67
N VAL A 117 0.48 3.73 -1.56
CA VAL A 117 1.42 2.99 -0.70
C VAL A 117 1.07 1.52 -0.75
N LEU A 118 2.01 0.68 -1.18
CA LEU A 118 1.85 -0.77 -1.22
C LEU A 118 2.72 -1.41 -0.14
N ILE A 119 2.08 -2.06 0.82
CA ILE A 119 2.75 -2.72 1.94
C ILE A 119 2.73 -4.22 1.69
N GLY A 120 3.92 -4.82 1.64
CA GLY A 120 4.07 -6.25 1.41
C GLY A 120 3.45 -7.11 2.51
N ASN A 121 3.21 -8.38 2.20
CA ASN A 121 2.83 -9.39 3.18
C ASN A 121 4.08 -10.11 3.74
N SER A 122 3.87 -11.17 4.51
CA SER A 122 4.97 -11.94 5.12
C SER A 122 5.93 -12.57 4.10
N GLN A 123 5.52 -12.74 2.85
CA GLN A 123 6.29 -13.38 1.78
C GLN A 123 6.91 -12.39 0.79
N THR A 124 6.55 -11.12 0.87
CA THR A 124 7.04 -10.08 -0.04
C THR A 124 8.54 -9.84 0.15
N TYR A 125 9.27 -9.72 -0.94
CA TYR A 125 10.69 -9.41 -0.94
C TYR A 125 11.06 -8.43 -2.06
N LEU A 126 12.25 -7.84 -1.94
CA LEU A 126 12.85 -7.01 -2.98
C LEU A 126 13.93 -7.81 -3.70
N LYS A 127 13.91 -7.79 -5.03
CA LYS A 127 14.94 -8.41 -5.86
C LYS A 127 15.15 -7.60 -7.13
N ASN A 128 16.40 -7.27 -7.42
CA ASN A 128 16.77 -6.50 -8.62
C ASN A 128 15.98 -5.19 -8.76
N GLY A 129 15.78 -4.47 -7.66
CA GLY A 129 15.02 -3.20 -7.67
C GLY A 129 13.52 -3.37 -7.89
N LYS A 130 12.98 -4.56 -7.69
CA LYS A 130 11.55 -4.87 -7.83
C LYS A 130 10.99 -5.47 -6.56
N MET A 131 9.74 -5.11 -6.27
CA MET A 131 8.96 -5.65 -5.16
C MET A 131 8.12 -6.83 -5.67
N ILE A 132 8.29 -7.98 -5.05
CA ILE A 132 7.67 -9.23 -5.49
C ILE A 132 6.96 -9.89 -4.32
N THR A 133 5.72 -10.28 -4.53
CA THR A 133 4.98 -11.18 -3.64
C THR A 133 4.75 -12.49 -4.37
N PRO A 134 5.36 -13.60 -3.92
CA PRO A 134 5.20 -14.89 -4.61
C PRO A 134 3.80 -15.44 -4.40
N ARG A 135 3.33 -16.21 -5.36
CA ARG A 135 2.01 -16.83 -5.28
C ARG A 135 1.97 -18.11 -4.44
N GLY A 136 3.12 -18.56 -3.94
CA GLY A 136 3.22 -19.74 -3.10
C GLY A 136 3.41 -21.05 -3.87
N TYR A 137 3.69 -21.00 -5.17
CA TYR A 137 4.07 -22.19 -5.91
C TYR A 137 5.49 -22.63 -5.50
N ASN A 138 5.62 -23.86 -5.07
CA ASN A 138 6.92 -24.51 -4.96
C ASN A 138 7.38 -24.88 -6.37
N VAL A 139 8.38 -24.21 -6.84
CA VAL A 139 9.00 -24.49 -8.13
C VAL A 139 10.33 -25.18 -7.90
#